data_f96396147f054c645591b820e4f39337
#
_entry.id   f96396147f054c645591b820e4f39337
#
_cell.length_a   1.000
_cell.length_b   1.000
_cell.length_c   1.000
_cell.angle_alpha   90.00
_cell.angle_beta   90.00
_cell.angle_gamma   90.00
#
_symmetry.space_group_name_H-M   'P 1'
#
loop_
_entity.id
_entity.type
_entity.pdbx_description
1 polymer ?
#
loop_
_entity_poly.entity_id
_entity_poly.type
_entity_poly.pdbx_seq_one_letter_code
_entity_poly.pdbx_strand_id
1 'polypeptide(L)'
;MCLPYLHHVFMKTRKLLLLLALAAATTGMQAQRIKGSDTVLPIAQQTAERFMTLNPSARVTVTGGGTGVGISALLDQTTDIAMASRAIKFSEKMKAKAAGEDLAEVPIAYDALAVVVHPSNPVKQLTRQQLEDIFRGKVTNWQQVGGDDRKIVVYSRETSSGTYEFFKESVLKNKNYMSSSLSMPATGAIIQSVSQTRGAIG
;
A
#
# COMPACT_ATOMS: atom_id res chain seq x y z
N MET A 1 21.92 -18.97 68.09
CA MET A 1 21.04 -19.72 67.17
C MET A 1 20.23 -18.76 66.34
N CYS A 2 20.86 -18.09 65.37
CA CYS A 2 20.18 -17.07 64.53
C CYS A 2 20.93 -16.82 63.21
N LEU A 3 21.33 -17.84 62.45
CA LEU A 3 22.00 -17.66 61.13
C LEU A 3 21.27 -18.20 59.91
N PRO A 4 20.22 -19.03 59.97
CA PRO A 4 19.60 -19.50 58.71
C PRO A 4 18.59 -18.49 58.08
N TYR A 5 18.08 -17.53 58.85
CA TYR A 5 17.04 -16.60 58.36
C TYR A 5 17.61 -15.51 57.42
N LEU A 6 18.82 -15.05 57.65
CA LEU A 6 19.49 -14.02 56.84
C LEU A 6 19.82 -14.53 55.44
N HIS A 7 20.18 -15.80 55.30
CA HIS A 7 20.54 -16.40 54.00
C HIS A 7 19.33 -16.55 53.04
N HIS A 8 18.14 -16.83 53.63
CA HIS A 8 16.92 -16.97 52.83
C HIS A 8 16.37 -15.63 52.34
N VAL A 9 16.51 -14.55 53.08
CA VAL A 9 16.09 -13.21 52.66
C VAL A 9 17.02 -12.68 51.58
N PHE A 10 18.32 -12.87 51.67
CA PHE A 10 19.30 -12.47 50.65
C PHE A 10 19.15 -13.21 49.33
N MET A 11 18.76 -14.48 49.34
CA MET A 11 18.52 -15.28 48.14
C MET A 11 17.23 -14.89 47.43
N LYS A 12 16.18 -14.50 48.15
CA LYS A 12 14.91 -14.03 47.58
C LYS A 12 15.06 -12.66 46.93
N THR A 13 15.78 -11.74 47.55
CA THR A 13 16.05 -10.39 46.99
C THR A 13 16.95 -10.48 45.78
N ARG A 14 17.94 -11.33 45.71
CA ARG A 14 18.83 -11.55 44.59
C ARG A 14 18.10 -12.15 43.37
N LYS A 15 17.14 -13.07 43.57
CA LYS A 15 16.28 -13.62 42.54
C LYS A 15 15.26 -12.58 42.04
N LEU A 16 14.73 -11.75 42.93
CA LEU A 16 13.82 -10.66 42.58
C LEU A 16 14.53 -9.58 41.76
N LEU A 17 15.77 -9.20 42.13
CA LEU A 17 16.60 -8.27 41.38
C LEU A 17 17.00 -8.80 39.98
N LEU A 18 17.28 -10.11 39.86
CA LEU A 18 17.55 -10.76 38.59
C LEU A 18 16.31 -10.82 37.70
N LEU A 19 15.12 -11.04 38.24
CA LEU A 19 13.86 -11.01 37.51
C LEU A 19 13.49 -9.59 37.07
N LEU A 20 13.74 -8.57 37.90
CA LEU A 20 13.56 -7.16 37.53
C LEU A 20 14.57 -6.72 36.46
N ALA A 21 15.82 -7.15 36.53
CA ALA A 21 16.83 -6.88 35.52
C ALA A 21 16.51 -7.57 34.18
N LEU A 22 15.96 -8.79 34.20
CA LEU A 22 15.52 -9.50 33.00
C LEU A 22 14.26 -8.85 32.38
N ALA A 23 13.34 -8.33 33.19
CA ALA A 23 12.17 -7.58 32.74
C ALA A 23 12.56 -6.20 32.16
N ALA A 24 13.60 -5.55 32.71
CA ALA A 24 14.11 -4.29 32.16
C ALA A 24 14.87 -4.47 30.83
N ALA A 25 15.43 -5.66 30.57
CA ALA A 25 16.12 -5.97 29.30
C ALA A 25 15.15 -6.20 28.12
N THR A 26 13.85 -6.31 28.38
CA THR A 26 12.79 -6.42 27.35
C THR A 26 12.22 -5.07 26.92
N THR A 27 12.91 -3.95 27.15
CA THR A 27 12.56 -2.68 26.50
C THR A 27 12.72 -2.88 24.98
N GLY A 28 11.60 -3.27 24.40
CA GLY A 28 11.50 -3.82 23.07
C GLY A 28 12.09 -2.89 22.03
N MET A 29 12.96 -3.45 21.23
CA MET A 29 13.20 -2.93 19.89
C MET A 29 11.85 -2.94 19.16
N GLN A 30 11.11 -1.83 19.25
CA GLN A 30 9.86 -1.69 18.51
C GLN A 30 10.19 -1.67 17.04
N ALA A 31 9.72 -2.69 16.33
CA ALA A 31 9.85 -2.71 14.87
C ALA A 31 8.99 -1.59 14.29
N GLN A 32 9.58 -0.71 13.50
CA GLN A 32 8.80 0.28 12.73
C GLN A 32 7.96 -0.43 11.69
N ARG A 33 6.68 -0.10 11.67
CA ARG A 33 5.68 -0.70 10.78
C ARG A 33 5.32 0.30 9.70
N ILE A 34 5.50 -0.10 8.45
CA ILE A 34 5.16 0.69 7.26
C ILE A 34 4.09 -0.07 6.48
N LYS A 35 2.98 0.57 6.17
CA LYS A 35 1.87 -0.10 5.47
C LYS A 35 1.22 0.83 4.45
N GLY A 36 0.72 0.27 3.32
CA GLY A 36 -0.10 1.05 2.40
C GLY A 36 0.09 0.75 0.94
N SER A 37 0.37 1.76 0.14
CA SER A 37 0.37 1.72 -1.32
C SER A 37 1.29 0.64 -1.91
N ASP A 38 0.73 -0.22 -2.75
CA ASP A 38 1.49 -1.23 -3.49
C ASP A 38 2.35 -0.59 -4.60
N THR A 39 2.01 0.60 -5.05
CA THR A 39 2.83 1.40 -5.99
C THR A 39 4.13 1.84 -5.32
N VAL A 40 4.08 2.23 -4.06
CA VAL A 40 5.24 2.69 -3.27
C VAL A 40 6.01 1.50 -2.67
N LEU A 41 5.37 0.36 -2.52
CA LEU A 41 5.90 -0.82 -1.82
C LEU A 41 7.32 -1.23 -2.26
N PRO A 42 7.67 -1.35 -3.56
CA PRO A 42 9.02 -1.76 -3.96
C PRO A 42 10.11 -0.78 -3.51
N ILE A 43 9.83 0.52 -3.59
CA ILE A 43 10.78 1.57 -3.15
C ILE A 43 10.94 1.52 -1.64
N ALA A 44 9.83 1.40 -0.91
CA ALA A 44 9.86 1.35 0.54
C ALA A 44 10.57 0.10 1.07
N GLN A 45 10.38 -1.06 0.44
CA GLN A 45 11.07 -2.30 0.78
C GLN A 45 12.59 -2.16 0.59
N GLN A 46 13.05 -1.71 -0.58
CA GLN A 46 14.46 -1.46 -0.84
C GLN A 46 15.08 -0.47 0.15
N THR A 47 14.35 0.61 0.44
CA THR A 47 14.81 1.62 1.40
C THR A 47 14.91 1.06 2.81
N ALA A 48 13.92 0.27 3.25
CA ALA A 48 13.93 -0.37 4.57
C ALA A 48 15.07 -1.40 4.70
N GLU A 49 15.32 -2.21 3.67
CA GLU A 49 16.45 -3.16 3.62
C GLU A 49 17.79 -2.42 3.72
N ARG A 50 17.95 -1.35 2.96
CA ARG A 50 19.16 -0.53 3.00
C ARG A 50 19.34 0.14 4.37
N PHE A 51 18.25 0.65 4.94
CA PHE A 51 18.28 1.26 6.27
C PHE A 51 18.69 0.24 7.34
N MET A 52 18.12 -0.95 7.35
CA MET A 52 18.48 -2.03 8.28
C MET A 52 19.92 -2.53 8.08
N THR A 53 20.43 -2.51 6.85
CA THR A 53 21.84 -2.84 6.57
C THR A 53 22.79 -1.83 7.22
N LEU A 54 22.44 -0.54 7.18
CA LEU A 54 23.24 0.54 7.77
C LEU A 54 23.03 0.67 9.29
N ASN A 55 21.91 0.15 9.80
CA ASN A 55 21.52 0.21 11.21
C ASN A 55 21.12 -1.20 11.67
N PRO A 56 22.08 -2.07 12.04
CA PRO A 56 21.80 -3.48 12.36
C PRO A 56 20.85 -3.71 13.52
N SER A 57 20.68 -2.73 14.40
CA SER A 57 19.70 -2.78 15.51
C SER A 57 18.28 -2.39 15.05
N ALA A 58 18.10 -1.73 13.91
CA ALA A 58 16.78 -1.35 13.43
C ALA A 58 15.98 -2.58 12.97
N ARG A 59 14.67 -2.50 13.17
CA ARG A 59 13.70 -3.48 12.62
C ARG A 59 12.60 -2.71 11.92
N VAL A 60 12.44 -2.94 10.63
CA VAL A 60 11.42 -2.28 9.81
C VAL A 60 10.61 -3.36 9.08
N THR A 61 9.30 -3.28 9.16
CA THR A 61 8.38 -4.15 8.42
C THR A 61 7.64 -3.31 7.39
N VAL A 62 7.59 -3.75 6.14
CA VAL A 62 6.90 -3.04 5.05
C VAL A 62 5.85 -3.96 4.45
N THR A 63 4.58 -3.53 4.44
CA THR A 63 3.46 -4.31 3.90
C THR A 63 2.60 -3.46 2.97
N GLY A 64 2.11 -4.06 1.90
CA GLY A 64 1.19 -3.45 0.95
C GLY A 64 -0.26 -3.45 1.42
N GLY A 65 -1.20 -3.39 0.47
CA GLY A 65 -2.64 -3.46 0.68
C GLY A 65 -3.41 -2.21 0.24
N GLY A 66 -2.72 -1.26 -0.40
CA GLY A 66 -3.32 -0.04 -0.94
C GLY A 66 -3.24 1.16 0.01
N THR A 67 -3.27 2.37 -0.58
CA THR A 67 -3.18 3.64 0.15
C THR A 67 -4.24 3.79 1.23
N GLY A 68 -5.49 3.42 0.94
CA GLY A 68 -6.59 3.54 1.90
C GLY A 68 -6.40 2.66 3.13
N VAL A 69 -5.88 1.43 2.92
CA VAL A 69 -5.57 0.51 4.03
C VAL A 69 -4.42 1.05 4.88
N GLY A 70 -3.38 1.63 4.27
CA GLY A 70 -2.27 2.25 4.99
C GLY A 70 -2.71 3.44 5.84
N ILE A 71 -3.53 4.34 5.28
CA ILE A 71 -4.04 5.50 6.01
C ILE A 71 -4.98 5.06 7.15
N SER A 72 -5.87 4.09 6.93
CA SER A 72 -6.70 3.55 8.01
C SER A 72 -5.84 2.94 9.12
N ALA A 73 -4.83 2.14 8.77
CA ALA A 73 -3.92 1.55 9.75
C ALA A 73 -3.14 2.61 10.55
N LEU A 74 -2.79 3.74 9.93
CA LEU A 74 -2.15 4.87 10.61
C LEU A 74 -3.11 5.53 11.61
N LEU A 75 -4.35 5.79 11.19
CA LEU A 75 -5.39 6.34 12.06
C LEU A 75 -5.75 5.41 13.23
N ASP A 76 -5.70 4.10 13.01
CA ASP A 76 -5.94 3.07 14.04
C ASP A 76 -4.68 2.76 14.87
N GLN A 77 -3.57 3.48 14.67
CA GLN A 77 -2.27 3.31 15.35
C GLN A 77 -1.69 1.89 15.20
N THR A 78 -2.09 1.15 14.16
CA THR A 78 -1.58 -0.19 13.85
C THR A 78 -0.38 -0.18 12.90
N THR A 79 0.00 0.99 12.38
CA THR A 79 1.24 1.26 11.63
C THR A 79 1.82 2.60 12.03
N ASP A 80 3.12 2.79 11.84
CA ASP A 80 3.82 4.01 12.23
C ASP A 80 3.99 4.97 11.04
N ILE A 81 4.00 4.42 9.82
CA ILE A 81 4.11 5.17 8.56
C ILE A 81 3.12 4.60 7.55
N ALA A 82 2.34 5.45 6.92
CA ALA A 82 1.48 5.07 5.80
C ALA A 82 2.14 5.41 4.46
N MET A 83 2.26 4.41 3.58
CA MET A 83 2.62 4.63 2.17
C MET A 83 1.39 5.05 1.39
N ALA A 84 1.50 6.14 0.64
CA ALA A 84 0.40 6.65 -0.17
C ALA A 84 0.86 6.98 -1.59
N SER A 85 0.04 6.68 -2.60
CA SER A 85 0.19 7.08 -4.00
C SER A 85 -0.87 8.10 -4.44
N ARG A 86 -1.44 8.79 -3.48
CA ARG A 86 -2.30 9.97 -3.60
C ARG A 86 -2.18 10.83 -2.35
N ALA A 87 -2.61 12.08 -2.43
CA ALA A 87 -2.74 12.93 -1.25
C ALA A 87 -3.74 12.37 -0.23
N ILE A 88 -3.58 12.74 1.03
CA ILE A 88 -4.55 12.43 2.09
C ILE A 88 -5.85 13.21 1.81
N LYS A 89 -6.98 12.53 1.86
CA LYS A 89 -8.30 13.15 1.68
C LYS A 89 -8.65 14.08 2.85
N PHE A 90 -9.46 15.09 2.59
CA PHE A 90 -9.94 15.98 3.63
C PHE A 90 -10.64 15.23 4.79
N SER A 91 -11.47 14.23 4.45
CA SER A 91 -12.14 13.39 5.46
C SER A 91 -11.16 12.57 6.32
N GLU A 92 -10.05 12.12 5.75
CA GLU A 92 -8.99 11.40 6.46
C GLU A 92 -8.23 12.35 7.41
N LYS A 93 -7.89 13.57 6.93
CA LYS A 93 -7.31 14.63 7.78
C LYS A 93 -8.20 15.00 8.95
N MET A 94 -9.51 15.12 8.70
CA MET A 94 -10.48 15.44 9.77
C MET A 94 -10.60 14.33 10.82
N LYS A 95 -10.54 13.05 10.38
CA LYS A 95 -10.51 11.91 11.31
C LYS A 95 -9.26 11.91 12.19
N ALA A 96 -8.09 12.15 11.59
CA ALA A 96 -6.84 12.26 12.33
C ALA A 96 -6.94 13.36 13.40
N LYS A 97 -7.37 14.55 13.00
CA LYS A 97 -7.54 15.70 13.90
C LYS A 97 -8.53 15.41 15.03
N ALA A 98 -9.63 14.72 14.75
CA ALA A 98 -10.59 14.31 15.75
C ALA A 98 -10.01 13.29 16.76
N ALA A 99 -9.04 12.50 16.34
CA ALA A 99 -8.27 11.58 17.20
C ALA A 99 -7.10 12.26 17.94
N GLY A 100 -6.88 13.57 17.73
CA GLY A 100 -5.77 14.32 18.35
C GLY A 100 -4.43 14.13 17.62
N GLU A 101 -4.43 13.54 16.40
CA GLU A 101 -3.25 13.26 15.60
C GLU A 101 -3.05 14.32 14.51
N ASP A 102 -1.81 14.76 14.33
CA ASP A 102 -1.42 15.66 13.23
C ASP A 102 -0.59 14.86 12.21
N LEU A 103 -1.14 14.66 11.02
CA LEU A 103 -0.52 13.86 9.97
C LEU A 103 0.39 14.73 9.09
N ALA A 104 1.69 14.42 9.05
CA ALA A 104 2.64 15.00 8.12
C ALA A 104 2.65 14.24 6.80
N GLU A 105 2.52 14.94 5.68
CA GLU A 105 2.71 14.39 4.34
C GLU A 105 4.13 14.72 3.85
N VAL A 106 4.91 13.68 3.51
CA VAL A 106 6.26 13.82 2.98
C VAL A 106 6.32 13.23 1.57
N PRO A 107 6.32 14.04 0.49
CA PRO A 107 6.53 13.54 -0.86
C PRO A 107 7.94 12.96 -1.02
N ILE A 108 8.04 11.69 -1.42
CA ILE A 108 9.32 11.00 -1.62
C ILE A 108 9.72 10.90 -3.09
N ALA A 109 8.75 10.89 -4.01
CA ALA A 109 8.95 10.82 -5.46
C ALA A 109 7.68 11.22 -6.21
N TYR A 110 7.84 11.53 -7.49
CA TYR A 110 6.75 11.66 -8.45
C TYR A 110 6.74 10.44 -9.35
N ASP A 111 5.53 9.96 -9.66
CA ASP A 111 5.30 8.79 -10.50
C ASP A 111 4.41 9.16 -11.69
N ALA A 112 4.44 8.32 -12.73
CA ALA A 112 3.58 8.43 -13.90
C ALA A 112 2.77 7.14 -14.07
N LEU A 113 1.45 7.29 -14.22
CA LEU A 113 0.56 6.17 -14.47
C LEU A 113 0.51 5.86 -15.97
N ALA A 114 0.84 4.63 -16.34
CA ALA A 114 0.73 4.13 -17.71
C ALA A 114 -0.44 3.16 -17.86
N VAL A 115 -1.11 3.22 -18.98
CA VAL A 115 -2.11 2.22 -19.40
C VAL A 115 -1.40 1.16 -20.22
N VAL A 116 -1.62 -0.12 -19.88
CA VAL A 116 -1.02 -1.27 -20.56
C VAL A 116 -2.08 -2.07 -21.31
N VAL A 117 -1.69 -2.61 -22.46
CA VAL A 117 -2.52 -3.49 -23.28
C VAL A 117 -1.78 -4.79 -23.58
N HIS A 118 -2.52 -5.84 -23.96
CA HIS A 118 -1.90 -7.10 -24.37
C HIS A 118 -0.88 -6.87 -25.51
N PRO A 119 0.31 -7.54 -25.52
CA PRO A 119 1.36 -7.31 -26.51
C PRO A 119 0.93 -7.47 -27.97
N SER A 120 -0.06 -8.32 -28.26
CA SER A 120 -0.58 -8.49 -29.61
C SER A 120 -1.60 -7.40 -30.03
N ASN A 121 -1.89 -6.41 -29.19
CA ASN A 121 -2.84 -5.36 -29.54
C ASN A 121 -2.19 -4.38 -30.54
N PRO A 122 -2.79 -4.14 -31.72
CA PRO A 122 -2.24 -3.24 -32.73
C PRO A 122 -2.42 -1.75 -32.37
N VAL A 123 -3.33 -1.42 -31.45
CA VAL A 123 -3.62 -0.03 -31.06
C VAL A 123 -2.44 0.55 -30.30
N LYS A 124 -1.83 1.61 -30.83
CA LYS A 124 -0.65 2.28 -30.26
C LYS A 124 -0.98 3.57 -29.51
N GLN A 125 -2.13 4.14 -29.77
CA GLN A 125 -2.53 5.41 -29.18
C GLN A 125 -4.03 5.41 -28.89
N LEU A 126 -4.38 5.97 -27.74
CA LEU A 126 -5.75 6.21 -27.34
C LEU A 126 -5.86 7.64 -26.82
N THR A 127 -6.93 8.34 -27.20
CA THR A 127 -7.25 9.62 -26.59
C THR A 127 -7.75 9.43 -25.16
N ARG A 128 -7.69 10.46 -24.33
CA ARG A 128 -8.25 10.41 -22.98
C ARG A 128 -9.75 10.09 -22.97
N GLN A 129 -10.48 10.56 -23.99
CA GLN A 129 -11.91 10.27 -24.14
C GLN A 129 -12.14 8.79 -24.46
N GLN A 130 -11.33 8.19 -25.35
CA GLN A 130 -11.41 6.75 -25.64
C GLN A 130 -11.06 5.91 -24.40
N LEU A 131 -10.07 6.31 -23.60
CA LEU A 131 -9.79 5.65 -22.33
C LEU A 131 -10.98 5.74 -21.37
N GLU A 132 -11.56 6.94 -21.20
CA GLU A 132 -12.78 7.09 -20.37
C GLU A 132 -13.88 6.14 -20.87
N ASP A 133 -14.14 6.11 -22.17
CA ASP A 133 -15.24 5.32 -22.74
C ASP A 133 -14.99 3.80 -22.66
N ILE A 134 -13.75 3.34 -22.80
CA ILE A 134 -13.36 1.94 -22.58
C ILE A 134 -13.57 1.54 -21.11
N PHE A 135 -12.95 2.26 -20.20
CA PHE A 135 -13.01 1.90 -18.78
C PHE A 135 -14.40 2.07 -18.15
N ARG A 136 -15.28 2.81 -18.80
CA ARG A 136 -16.70 2.94 -18.43
C ARG A 136 -17.62 1.95 -19.16
N GLY A 137 -17.08 1.17 -20.10
CA GLY A 137 -17.84 0.17 -20.84
C GLY A 137 -18.73 0.71 -21.96
N LYS A 138 -18.49 1.94 -22.44
CA LYS A 138 -19.14 2.47 -23.64
C LYS A 138 -18.49 1.95 -24.92
N VAL A 139 -17.20 1.74 -24.91
CA VAL A 139 -16.41 1.06 -25.94
C VAL A 139 -16.06 -0.32 -25.39
N THR A 140 -16.54 -1.37 -26.05
CA THR A 140 -16.40 -2.76 -25.58
C THR A 140 -15.66 -3.67 -26.55
N ASN A 141 -15.32 -3.14 -27.72
CA ASN A 141 -14.59 -3.86 -28.76
C ASN A 141 -13.46 -2.97 -29.31
N TRP A 142 -12.28 -3.54 -29.47
CA TRP A 142 -11.11 -2.83 -29.98
C TRP A 142 -11.30 -2.27 -31.39
N GLN A 143 -12.15 -2.88 -32.22
CA GLN A 143 -12.48 -2.37 -33.54
C GLN A 143 -13.06 -0.95 -33.52
N GLN A 144 -13.76 -0.58 -32.44
CA GLN A 144 -14.34 0.77 -32.26
C GLN A 144 -13.28 1.87 -32.07
N VAL A 145 -12.05 1.48 -31.81
CA VAL A 145 -10.92 2.41 -31.60
C VAL A 145 -9.72 2.10 -32.52
N GLY A 146 -9.98 1.39 -33.63
CA GLY A 146 -8.98 1.12 -34.68
C GLY A 146 -8.15 -0.13 -34.47
N GLY A 147 -8.56 -1.01 -33.57
CA GLY A 147 -7.95 -2.32 -33.36
C GLY A 147 -8.68 -3.47 -34.07
N ASP A 148 -8.32 -4.70 -33.72
CA ASP A 148 -8.95 -5.92 -34.23
C ASP A 148 -10.40 -6.06 -33.71
N ASP A 149 -11.22 -6.88 -34.42
CA ASP A 149 -12.52 -7.31 -33.90
C ASP A 149 -12.32 -8.23 -32.70
N ARG A 150 -12.20 -7.63 -31.52
CA ARG A 150 -11.95 -8.32 -30.26
C ARG A 150 -12.56 -7.57 -29.09
N LYS A 151 -13.27 -8.31 -28.25
CA LYS A 151 -13.83 -7.81 -27.00
C LYS A 151 -12.73 -7.25 -26.09
N ILE A 152 -12.98 -6.10 -25.51
CA ILE A 152 -12.11 -5.48 -24.50
C ILE A 152 -12.36 -6.13 -23.14
N VAL A 153 -11.29 -6.51 -22.46
CA VAL A 153 -11.29 -6.99 -21.06
C VAL A 153 -10.59 -5.94 -20.22
N VAL A 154 -11.35 -5.28 -19.34
CA VAL A 154 -10.84 -4.20 -18.51
C VAL A 154 -10.38 -4.74 -17.16
N TYR A 155 -9.14 -4.47 -16.81
CA TYR A 155 -8.58 -4.68 -15.46
C TYR A 155 -8.46 -3.34 -14.74
N SER A 156 -8.78 -3.33 -13.45
CA SER A 156 -8.60 -2.17 -12.58
C SER A 156 -7.90 -2.59 -11.28
N ARG A 157 -7.38 -1.64 -10.54
CA ARG A 157 -6.95 -1.87 -9.17
C ARG A 157 -8.16 -1.93 -8.23
N GLU A 158 -7.95 -2.45 -7.04
CA GLU A 158 -8.94 -2.40 -5.96
C GLU A 158 -9.23 -0.96 -5.52
N THR A 159 -10.41 -0.74 -4.96
CA THR A 159 -10.87 0.59 -4.52
C THR A 159 -10.03 1.21 -3.39
N SER A 160 -9.28 0.39 -2.64
CA SER A 160 -8.32 0.85 -1.64
C SER A 160 -7.04 1.44 -2.25
N SER A 161 -6.78 1.20 -3.55
CA SER A 161 -5.59 1.65 -4.26
C SER A 161 -5.63 3.14 -4.56
N GLY A 162 -4.55 3.85 -4.22
CA GLY A 162 -4.38 5.24 -4.65
C GLY A 162 -4.32 5.37 -6.18
N THR A 163 -3.76 4.39 -6.89
CA THR A 163 -3.73 4.33 -8.36
C THR A 163 -5.14 4.23 -8.96
N TYR A 164 -6.03 3.41 -8.35
CA TYR A 164 -7.45 3.35 -8.75
C TYR A 164 -8.11 4.71 -8.63
N GLU A 165 -7.93 5.39 -7.50
CA GLU A 165 -8.54 6.69 -7.25
C GLU A 165 -7.99 7.75 -8.19
N PHE A 166 -6.67 7.82 -8.37
CA PHE A 166 -6.03 8.76 -9.29
C PHE A 166 -6.54 8.60 -10.73
N PHE A 167 -6.64 7.36 -11.23
CA PHE A 167 -7.19 7.10 -12.57
C PHE A 167 -8.67 7.50 -12.65
N LYS A 168 -9.45 7.19 -11.61
CA LYS A 168 -10.87 7.59 -11.55
C LYS A 168 -11.05 9.10 -11.61
N GLU A 169 -10.25 9.86 -10.89
CA GLU A 169 -10.29 11.33 -10.91
C GLU A 169 -9.78 11.90 -12.22
N SER A 170 -8.59 11.46 -12.64
CA SER A 170 -7.87 12.06 -13.76
C SER A 170 -8.43 11.67 -15.13
N VAL A 171 -8.87 10.41 -15.32
CA VAL A 171 -9.32 9.88 -16.60
C VAL A 171 -10.83 9.74 -16.66
N LEU A 172 -11.45 9.17 -15.61
CA LEU A 172 -12.89 8.92 -15.60
C LEU A 172 -13.72 10.11 -15.10
N LYS A 173 -13.09 11.23 -14.74
CA LYS A 173 -13.77 12.45 -14.24
C LYS A 173 -14.71 12.13 -13.06
N ASN A 174 -14.23 11.33 -12.12
CA ASN A 174 -14.96 10.81 -10.94
C ASN A 174 -16.14 9.88 -11.25
N LYS A 175 -16.32 9.45 -12.51
CA LYS A 175 -17.34 8.47 -12.87
C LYS A 175 -16.89 7.05 -12.54
N ASN A 176 -17.83 6.13 -12.42
CA ASN A 176 -17.51 4.75 -12.05
C ASN A 176 -16.92 3.98 -13.25
N TYR A 177 -16.03 3.05 -12.94
CA TYR A 177 -15.63 1.99 -13.85
C TYR A 177 -16.84 1.15 -14.25
N MET A 178 -16.73 0.46 -15.38
CA MET A 178 -17.73 -0.54 -15.79
C MET A 178 -17.83 -1.63 -14.73
N SER A 179 -19.04 -2.14 -14.49
CA SER A 179 -19.29 -3.16 -13.44
C SER A 179 -18.60 -4.49 -13.71
N SER A 180 -18.27 -4.79 -14.97
CA SER A 180 -17.57 -6.01 -15.39
C SER A 180 -16.04 -5.85 -15.41
N SER A 181 -15.47 -4.75 -14.90
CA SER A 181 -14.03 -4.64 -14.72
C SER A 181 -13.51 -5.66 -13.69
N LEU A 182 -12.37 -6.27 -14.00
CA LEU A 182 -11.74 -7.26 -13.14
C LEU A 182 -10.77 -6.55 -12.18
N SER A 183 -11.03 -6.66 -10.89
CA SER A 183 -10.24 -6.00 -9.85
C SER A 183 -8.99 -6.80 -9.51
N MET A 184 -7.84 -6.12 -9.43
CA MET A 184 -6.52 -6.71 -9.13
C MET A 184 -5.91 -6.07 -7.88
N PRO A 185 -5.30 -6.88 -6.99
CA PRO A 185 -4.78 -6.40 -5.72
C PRO A 185 -3.51 -5.56 -5.87
N ALA A 186 -2.71 -5.78 -6.92
CA ALA A 186 -1.42 -5.13 -7.10
C ALA A 186 -1.16 -4.72 -8.55
N THR A 187 -0.27 -3.74 -8.76
CA THR A 187 0.16 -3.28 -10.09
C THR A 187 0.77 -4.43 -10.92
N GLY A 188 1.62 -5.25 -10.30
CA GLY A 188 2.19 -6.42 -10.97
C GLY A 188 1.14 -7.44 -11.42
N ALA A 189 0.06 -7.61 -10.67
CA ALA A 189 -1.04 -8.50 -11.05
C ALA A 189 -1.79 -7.98 -12.29
N ILE A 190 -1.97 -6.64 -12.44
CA ILE A 190 -2.52 -6.06 -13.68
C ILE A 190 -1.61 -6.36 -14.87
N ILE A 191 -0.31 -6.08 -14.75
CA ILE A 191 0.66 -6.31 -15.81
C ILE A 191 0.63 -7.78 -16.26
N GLN A 192 0.65 -8.72 -15.31
CA GLN A 192 0.60 -10.14 -15.60
C GLN A 192 -0.71 -10.53 -16.28
N SER A 193 -1.86 -10.12 -15.74
CA SER A 193 -3.18 -10.44 -16.29
C SER A 193 -3.36 -9.88 -17.71
N VAL A 194 -2.93 -8.64 -17.94
CA VAL A 194 -3.00 -8.00 -19.26
C VAL A 194 -2.08 -8.70 -20.25
N SER A 195 -0.89 -9.11 -19.86
CA SER A 195 0.06 -9.81 -20.75
C SER A 195 -0.42 -11.20 -21.19
N GLN A 196 -1.29 -11.84 -20.40
CA GLN A 196 -1.81 -13.18 -20.66
C GLN A 196 -3.19 -13.19 -21.31
N THR A 197 -3.93 -12.07 -21.28
CA THR A 197 -5.31 -12.01 -21.76
C THR A 197 -5.40 -11.20 -23.04
N ARG A 198 -5.63 -11.86 -24.17
CA ARG A 198 -5.85 -11.18 -25.45
C ARG A 198 -7.07 -10.25 -25.38
N GLY A 199 -6.88 -9.01 -25.82
CA GLY A 199 -7.91 -7.97 -25.74
C GLY A 199 -7.96 -7.23 -24.42
N ALA A 200 -7.05 -7.52 -23.48
CA ALA A 200 -7.00 -6.84 -22.19
C ALA A 200 -6.40 -5.43 -22.26
N ILE A 201 -6.85 -4.61 -21.32
CA ILE A 201 -6.35 -3.27 -20.98
C ILE A 201 -6.39 -3.10 -19.46
N GLY A 202 -5.38 -2.46 -18.91
CA GLY A 202 -5.31 -2.20 -17.48
C GLY A 202 -4.50 -0.97 -17.14
#